data_bf0b8f776217b2f5f537d931cefbe487
#
_entry.id   bf0b8f776217b2f5f537d931cefbe487
#
_cell.length_a   1.000
_cell.length_b   1.000
_cell.length_c   1.000
_cell.angle_alpha   90.00
_cell.angle_beta   90.00
_cell.angle_gamma   90.00
#
_symmetry.space_group_name_H-M   'P 1'
#
loop_
_entity.id
_entity.type
_entity.pdbx_description
1 polymer ?
#
loop_
_entity_poly.entity_id
_entity_poly.type
_entity_poly.pdbx_seq_one_letter_code
_entity_poly.pdbx_strand_id
1 'polypeptide(L)'
;MIIAICGHKFSGKSTVANLLHNATGYPVVSFADKLKDITCVLAGCTREDLEDYDFKENELVPDYLRPYCLNAEKPTFRAFLQHFGSEVMRGVNDDIWIDCTLSNCDEDCIVSD
;
A
#
# COMPACT_ATOMS: atom_id res chain seq x y z
N MET A 1 17.87 -6.47 -11.79
CA MET A 1 18.14 -5.13 -11.23
C MET A 1 16.86 -4.61 -10.56
N ILE A 2 17.00 -4.09 -9.35
CA ILE A 2 15.88 -3.49 -8.62
C ILE A 2 16.12 -1.98 -8.54
N ILE A 3 15.17 -1.20 -9.05
CA ILE A 3 15.22 0.26 -9.00
C ILE A 3 14.20 0.72 -7.96
N ALA A 4 14.65 1.39 -6.92
CA ALA A 4 13.79 1.92 -5.87
C ALA A 4 13.61 3.43 -6.03
N ILE A 5 12.38 3.91 -5.92
CA ILE A 5 12.04 5.32 -6.03
C ILE A 5 11.51 5.78 -4.68
N CYS A 6 12.14 6.80 -4.12
CA CYS A 6 11.74 7.39 -2.84
C CYS A 6 11.31 8.84 -3.04
N GLY A 7 10.42 9.31 -2.18
CA GLY A 7 9.97 10.69 -2.20
C GLY A 7 8.73 10.88 -1.36
N HIS A 8 8.41 12.14 -1.10
CA HIS A 8 7.20 12.50 -0.38
C HIS A 8 5.95 12.33 -1.26
N LYS A 9 4.80 12.27 -0.61
CA LYS A 9 3.50 12.26 -1.27
C LYS A 9 3.41 13.44 -2.26
N PHE A 10 2.89 13.18 -3.45
CA PHE A 10 2.77 14.17 -4.54
C PHE A 10 4.10 14.70 -5.10
N SER A 11 5.20 13.98 -4.88
CA SER A 11 6.52 14.39 -5.41
C SER A 11 6.79 13.92 -6.85
N GLY A 12 5.83 13.26 -7.50
CA GLY A 12 6.00 12.77 -8.87
C GLY A 12 6.57 11.35 -8.96
N LYS A 13 6.56 10.58 -7.88
CA LYS A 13 7.06 9.19 -7.88
C LYS A 13 6.40 8.33 -8.95
N SER A 14 5.08 8.41 -9.08
CA SER A 14 4.33 7.62 -10.07
C SER A 14 4.72 7.97 -11.49
N THR A 15 4.97 9.25 -11.77
CA THR A 15 5.42 9.70 -13.09
C THR A 15 6.79 9.12 -13.43
N VAL A 16 7.73 9.18 -12.49
CA VAL A 16 9.08 8.61 -12.66
C VAL A 16 9.00 7.10 -12.84
N ALA A 17 8.18 6.41 -12.05
CA ALA A 17 8.00 4.97 -12.17
C ALA A 17 7.47 4.58 -13.56
N ASN A 18 6.49 5.32 -14.08
CA ASN A 18 5.94 5.08 -15.42
C ASN A 18 6.98 5.31 -16.52
N LEU A 19 7.79 6.35 -16.40
CA LEU A 19 8.88 6.61 -17.35
C LEU A 19 9.90 5.48 -17.36
N LEU A 20 10.30 4.99 -16.18
CA LEU A 20 11.22 3.88 -16.05
C LEU A 20 10.62 2.58 -16.59
N HIS A 21 9.35 2.32 -16.30
CA HIS A 21 8.66 1.16 -16.86
C HIS A 21 8.65 1.18 -18.39
N ASN A 22 8.35 2.33 -19.00
CA ASN A 22 8.33 2.47 -20.45
C ASN A 22 9.73 2.30 -21.06
N ALA A 23 10.77 2.75 -20.36
CA ALA A 23 12.15 2.67 -20.85
C ALA A 23 12.75 1.26 -20.68
N THR A 24 12.40 0.53 -19.63
CA THR A 24 13.04 -0.73 -19.26
C THR A 24 12.16 -1.96 -19.50
N GLY A 25 10.83 -1.79 -19.50
CA GLY A 25 9.88 -2.91 -19.49
C GLY A 25 9.76 -3.59 -18.13
N TYR A 26 10.44 -3.11 -17.10
CA TYR A 26 10.40 -3.70 -15.76
C TYR A 26 9.04 -3.46 -15.11
N PRO A 27 8.48 -4.45 -14.40
CA PRO A 27 7.21 -4.25 -13.68
C PRO A 27 7.39 -3.26 -12.53
N VAL A 28 6.33 -2.48 -12.28
CA VAL A 28 6.27 -1.55 -11.14
C VAL A 28 5.55 -2.24 -9.99
N VAL A 29 6.18 -2.29 -8.83
CA VAL A 29 5.62 -2.86 -7.60
C VAL A 29 5.68 -1.84 -6.48
N SER A 30 4.84 -2.01 -5.47
CA SER A 30 4.77 -1.13 -4.31
C SER A 30 4.67 -1.97 -3.04
N PHE A 31 5.32 -1.52 -1.97
CA PHE A 31 5.18 -2.17 -0.68
C PHE A 31 3.73 -2.11 -0.16
N ALA A 32 3.00 -1.07 -0.55
CA ALA A 32 1.61 -0.91 -0.15
C ALA A 32 0.63 -1.83 -0.91
N ASP A 33 1.04 -2.45 -2.01
CA ASP A 33 0.15 -3.29 -2.82
C ASP A 33 -0.43 -4.45 -2.01
N LYS A 34 0.39 -5.16 -1.27
CA LYS A 34 -0.06 -6.30 -0.47
C LYS A 34 -0.94 -5.87 0.68
N LEU A 35 -0.64 -4.73 1.30
CA LEU A 35 -1.51 -4.15 2.34
C LEU A 35 -2.89 -3.82 1.78
N LYS A 36 -2.96 -3.21 0.60
CA LYS A 36 -4.23 -2.89 -0.05
C LYS A 36 -4.99 -4.16 -0.45
N ASP A 37 -4.31 -5.18 -0.96
CA ASP A 37 -4.92 -6.45 -1.30
C ASP A 37 -5.57 -7.11 -0.07
N ILE A 38 -4.85 -7.17 1.05
CA ILE A 38 -5.38 -7.71 2.31
C ILE A 38 -6.58 -6.89 2.79
N THR A 39 -6.50 -5.57 2.71
CA THR A 39 -7.61 -4.69 3.10
C THR A 39 -8.85 -4.97 2.28
N CYS A 40 -8.72 -5.17 0.98
CA CYS A 40 -9.85 -5.54 0.12
C CYS A 40 -10.52 -6.86 0.56
N VAL A 41 -9.71 -7.85 0.90
CA VAL A 41 -10.22 -9.14 1.38
C VAL A 41 -10.95 -8.97 2.71
N LEU A 42 -10.35 -8.26 3.66
CA LEU A 42 -10.90 -8.10 5.00
C LEU A 42 -12.15 -7.21 5.03
N ALA A 43 -12.17 -6.14 4.26
CA ALA A 43 -13.24 -5.15 4.29
C ALA A 43 -14.31 -5.36 3.20
N GLY A 44 -14.02 -6.19 2.21
CA GLY A 44 -14.95 -6.42 1.09
C GLY A 44 -15.00 -5.26 0.10
N CYS A 45 -13.97 -4.41 0.04
CA CYS A 45 -13.87 -3.33 -0.93
C CYS A 45 -13.02 -3.75 -2.14
N THR A 46 -12.94 -2.87 -3.14
CA THR A 46 -12.14 -3.10 -4.34
C THR A 46 -10.83 -2.31 -4.31
N ARG A 47 -9.87 -2.71 -5.14
CA ARG A 47 -8.63 -1.93 -5.29
C ARG A 47 -8.91 -0.54 -5.85
N GLU A 48 -9.90 -0.41 -6.73
CA GLU A 48 -10.31 0.90 -7.26
C GLU A 48 -10.79 1.83 -6.14
N ASP A 49 -11.55 1.30 -5.18
CA ASP A 49 -11.97 2.07 -4.01
C ASP A 49 -10.77 2.59 -3.23
N LEU A 50 -9.76 1.75 -3.03
CA LEU A 50 -8.56 2.13 -2.28
C LEU A 50 -7.61 3.05 -3.04
N GLU A 51 -7.75 3.18 -4.35
CA GLU A 51 -7.01 4.15 -5.14
C GLU A 51 -7.69 5.52 -5.15
N ASP A 52 -8.96 5.60 -4.74
CA ASP A 52 -9.71 6.84 -4.65
C ASP A 52 -9.37 7.55 -3.34
N TYR A 53 -8.84 8.78 -3.46
CA TYR A 53 -8.45 9.59 -2.30
C TYR A 53 -9.64 9.88 -1.40
N ASP A 54 -10.78 10.29 -1.97
CA ASP A 54 -11.97 10.63 -1.19
C ASP A 54 -12.52 9.41 -0.43
N PHE A 55 -12.52 8.24 -1.06
CA PHE A 55 -12.93 7.00 -0.39
C PHE A 55 -12.04 6.71 0.82
N LYS A 56 -10.73 6.75 0.66
CA LYS A 56 -9.80 6.47 1.76
C LYS A 56 -9.92 7.44 2.92
N GLU A 57 -10.12 8.72 2.62
CA GLU A 57 -10.16 9.77 3.65
C GLU A 57 -11.49 9.85 4.38
N ASN A 58 -12.59 9.43 3.77
CA ASN A 58 -13.93 9.69 4.28
C ASN A 58 -14.76 8.44 4.57
N GLU A 59 -14.54 7.34 3.84
CA GLU A 59 -15.31 6.11 4.06
C GLU A 59 -14.82 5.39 5.31
N LEU A 60 -15.77 4.94 6.12
CA LEU A 60 -15.47 4.21 7.36
C LEU A 60 -15.30 2.71 7.06
N VAL A 61 -14.36 2.08 7.74
CA VAL A 61 -14.19 0.63 7.67
C VAL A 61 -15.36 -0.07 8.38
N PRO A 62 -15.64 -1.35 8.07
CA PRO A 62 -16.59 -2.15 8.83
C PRO A 62 -16.25 -2.15 10.33
N ASP A 63 -17.27 -2.26 11.18
CA ASP A 63 -17.10 -2.18 12.63
C ASP A 63 -16.07 -3.16 13.17
N TYR A 64 -15.96 -4.36 12.59
CA TYR A 64 -15.01 -5.36 13.06
C TYR A 64 -13.55 -4.99 12.77
N LEU A 65 -13.28 -3.97 11.94
CA LEU A 65 -11.93 -3.47 11.68
C LEU A 65 -11.60 -2.20 12.47
N ARG A 66 -12.58 -1.61 13.15
CA ARG A 66 -12.39 -0.40 13.95
C ARG A 66 -11.22 -0.50 14.95
N PRO A 67 -11.04 -1.62 15.70
CA PRO A 67 -9.94 -1.71 16.65
C PRO A 67 -8.54 -1.59 16.05
N TYR A 68 -8.43 -1.78 14.75
CA TYR A 68 -7.15 -1.75 14.03
C TYR A 68 -6.90 -0.44 13.32
N CYS A 69 -7.70 0.59 13.62
CA CYS A 69 -7.52 1.93 13.07
C CYS A 69 -6.73 2.81 14.03
N LEU A 70 -5.94 3.73 13.46
CA LEU A 70 -5.18 4.70 14.24
C LEU A 70 -6.10 5.57 15.11
N ASN A 71 -7.27 5.91 14.60
CA ASN A 71 -8.26 6.72 15.29
C ASN A 71 -9.61 5.99 15.30
N ALA A 72 -9.95 5.39 16.45
CA ALA A 72 -11.17 4.62 16.60
C ALA A 72 -12.44 5.49 16.57
N GLU A 73 -12.34 6.80 16.82
CA GLU A 73 -13.46 7.74 16.72
C GLU A 73 -13.80 8.05 15.27
N LYS A 74 -12.79 8.04 14.39
CA LYS A 74 -12.96 8.23 12.95
C LYS A 74 -12.23 7.12 12.20
N PRO A 75 -12.80 5.90 12.18
CA PRO A 75 -12.12 4.73 11.63
C PRO A 75 -12.25 4.66 10.11
N THR A 76 -11.57 5.56 9.42
CA THR A 76 -11.54 5.60 7.96
C THR A 76 -10.60 4.52 7.40
N PHE A 77 -10.74 4.25 6.09
CA PHE A 77 -9.79 3.34 5.42
C PHE A 77 -8.36 3.87 5.50
N ARG A 78 -8.16 5.19 5.43
CA ARG A 78 -6.83 5.78 5.64
C ARG A 78 -6.27 5.44 7.02
N ALA A 79 -7.07 5.61 8.06
CA ALA A 79 -6.65 5.29 9.42
C ALA A 79 -6.35 3.80 9.60
N PHE A 80 -7.16 2.94 8.98
CA PHE A 80 -6.92 1.50 8.99
C PHE A 80 -5.61 1.13 8.29
N LEU A 81 -5.39 1.63 7.07
CA LEU A 81 -4.18 1.34 6.31
C LEU A 81 -2.92 1.77 7.06
N GLN A 82 -2.94 2.96 7.68
CA GLN A 82 -1.81 3.46 8.44
C GLN A 82 -1.49 2.60 9.65
N HIS A 83 -2.48 2.28 10.45
CA HIS A 83 -2.25 1.54 11.70
C HIS A 83 -2.00 0.06 11.44
N PHE A 84 -2.85 -0.57 10.65
CA PHE A 84 -2.72 -2.00 10.33
C PHE A 84 -1.41 -2.31 9.62
N GLY A 85 -1.03 -1.47 8.66
CA GLY A 85 0.22 -1.64 7.93
C GLY A 85 1.46 -1.41 8.78
N SER A 86 1.43 -0.40 9.66
CA SER A 86 2.62 -0.01 10.44
C SER A 86 2.72 -0.76 11.75
N GLU A 87 1.66 -0.80 12.55
CA GLU A 87 1.72 -1.28 13.93
C GLU A 87 1.33 -2.75 14.05
N VAL A 88 0.23 -3.15 13.43
CA VAL A 88 -0.29 -4.51 13.61
C VAL A 88 0.56 -5.53 12.86
N MET A 89 0.72 -5.37 11.57
CA MET A 89 1.43 -6.37 10.76
C MET A 89 2.94 -6.33 10.98
N ARG A 90 3.53 -5.17 11.17
CA ARG A 90 4.96 -5.06 11.49
C ARG A 90 5.27 -5.55 12.91
N GLY A 91 4.27 -5.58 13.79
CA GLY A 91 4.39 -6.23 15.09
C GLY A 91 4.54 -7.75 14.98
N VAL A 92 4.05 -8.35 13.89
CA VAL A 92 4.25 -9.78 13.60
C VAL A 92 5.62 -10.02 12.97
N ASN A 93 6.01 -9.17 12.01
CA ASN A 93 7.30 -9.22 11.33
C ASN A 93 7.62 -7.81 10.82
N ASP A 94 8.69 -7.19 11.33
CA ASP A 94 9.08 -5.81 10.96
C ASP A 94 9.26 -5.62 9.46
N ASP A 95 9.72 -6.65 8.77
CA ASP A 95 10.03 -6.60 7.34
C ASP A 95 8.96 -7.24 6.45
N ILE A 96 7.75 -7.45 6.98
CA ILE A 96 6.71 -8.23 6.28
C ILE A 96 6.40 -7.69 4.89
N TRP A 97 6.29 -6.38 4.74
CA TRP A 97 5.95 -5.78 3.45
C TRP A 97 7.11 -5.86 2.46
N ILE A 98 8.33 -5.69 2.95
CA ILE A 98 9.54 -5.82 2.17
C ILE A 98 9.69 -7.26 1.69
N ASP A 99 9.60 -8.23 2.60
CA ASP A 99 9.72 -9.66 2.28
C ASP A 99 8.65 -10.10 1.30
N CYS A 100 7.40 -9.67 1.53
CA CYS A 100 6.26 -10.01 0.68
C CYS A 100 6.43 -9.45 -0.75
N THR A 101 6.84 -8.19 -0.85
CA THR A 101 7.02 -7.54 -2.15
C THR A 101 8.19 -8.14 -2.92
N LEU A 102 9.34 -8.34 -2.27
CA LEU A 102 10.52 -8.87 -2.93
C LEU A 102 10.37 -10.35 -3.28
N SER A 103 9.63 -11.13 -2.50
CA SER A 103 9.33 -12.54 -2.81
C SER A 103 8.52 -12.70 -4.09
N ASN A 104 7.75 -11.69 -4.46
CA ASN A 104 6.91 -11.70 -5.66
C ASN A 104 7.53 -10.90 -6.81
N CYS A 105 8.72 -10.35 -6.62
CA CYS A 105 9.50 -9.69 -7.67
C CYS A 105 10.32 -10.70 -8.44
N ASP A 106 10.35 -10.55 -9.77
CA ASP A 106 11.35 -11.16 -10.60
C ASP A 106 12.70 -10.44 -10.40
N GLU A 107 13.74 -10.87 -11.14
CA GLU A 107 15.08 -10.26 -11.05
C GLU A 107 15.07 -8.76 -11.28
N ASP A 108 14.16 -8.28 -12.16
CA ASP A 108 14.08 -6.89 -12.57
C ASP A 108 12.73 -6.30 -12.15
N CYS A 109 12.74 -5.27 -11.33
CA CYS A 109 11.52 -4.55 -10.96
C CYS A 109 11.81 -3.11 -10.55
N ILE A 110 10.75 -2.30 -10.53
CA ILE A 110 10.76 -0.91 -10.07
C ILE A 110 9.89 -0.87 -8.82
N VAL A 111 10.47 -0.46 -7.69
CA VAL A 111 9.74 -0.30 -6.43
C VAL A 111 9.40 1.18 -6.26
N SER A 112 8.11 1.53 -6.26
CA SER A 112 7.66 2.92 -6.28
C SER A 112 7.36 3.51 -4.90
N ASP A 113 7.49 2.75 -3.85
CA ASP A 113 7.44 3.26 -2.46
C ASP A 113 7.85 2.20 -1.44
#